data_81d45ee5f690a1e3f0ace3e7e3b7c075
#
_entry.id   81d45ee5f690a1e3f0ace3e7e3b7c075
#
_cell.length_a   1.000
_cell.length_b   1.000
_cell.length_c   1.000
_cell.angle_alpha   90.00
_cell.angle_beta   90.00
_cell.angle_gamma   90.00
#
_symmetry.space_group_name_H-M   'P 1'
#
loop_
_entity.id
_entity.type
_entity.pdbx_description
1 polymer ?
#
loop_
_entity_poly.entity_id
_entity_poly.type
_entity_poly.pdbx_seq_one_letter_code
_entity_poly.pdbx_strand_id
1 'polypeptide(L)'
;VPNSTYSLVKHLEETMAIELCRWDPELSITGLRFSNVMDVEDYKAFPSFDADPRKRKWNLWGYIDARDGAQAVRKAIEADFKGFEAFIIANADTVMSRANSSLMAEVFPGVETRPGTSATGTLLSIEKAKRMLDYNPQHSWRNHV
;
A
#
# COMPACT_ATOMS: atom_id res chain seq x y z
N VAL A 1 -3.84 16.60 -4.25
CA VAL A 1 -4.34 17.13 -5.54
C VAL A 1 -3.71 16.31 -6.65
N PRO A 2 -4.51 15.76 -7.60
CA PRO A 2 -3.96 15.04 -8.75
C PRO A 2 -2.98 15.92 -9.54
N ASN A 3 -1.85 15.35 -9.95
CA ASN A 3 -0.79 16.04 -10.70
C ASN A 3 -0.51 15.41 -12.07
N SER A 4 -1.32 14.44 -12.48
CA SER A 4 -1.24 13.76 -13.77
C SER A 4 -2.64 13.31 -14.23
N THR A 5 -2.80 13.04 -15.52
CA THR A 5 -4.05 12.48 -16.05
C THR A 5 -4.41 11.15 -15.37
N TYR A 6 -3.41 10.30 -15.12
CA TYR A 6 -3.63 9.04 -14.39
C TYR A 6 -4.19 9.28 -12.99
N SER A 7 -3.55 10.16 -12.19
CA SER A 7 -4.02 10.43 -10.82
C SER A 7 -5.37 11.12 -10.80
N LEU A 8 -5.68 11.95 -11.82
CA LEU A 8 -7.00 12.56 -11.98
C LEU A 8 -8.07 11.49 -12.24
N VAL A 9 -7.82 10.56 -13.19
CA VAL A 9 -8.76 9.47 -13.50
C VAL A 9 -9.01 8.62 -12.26
N LYS A 10 -7.97 8.23 -11.52
CA LYS A 10 -8.12 7.45 -10.29
C LYS A 10 -8.93 8.18 -9.20
N HIS A 11 -8.77 9.49 -9.10
CA HIS A 11 -9.59 10.29 -8.19
C HIS A 11 -11.06 10.35 -8.62
N LEU A 12 -11.32 10.48 -9.92
CA LEU A 12 -12.69 10.48 -10.46
C LEU A 12 -13.37 9.11 -10.32
N GLU A 13 -12.64 8.00 -10.49
CA GLU A 13 -13.16 6.64 -10.24
C GLU A 13 -13.65 6.46 -8.80
N GLU A 14 -12.89 6.93 -7.81
CA GLU A 14 -13.32 6.87 -6.40
C GLU A 14 -14.53 7.77 -6.13
N THR A 15 -14.54 8.98 -6.71
CA THR A 15 -15.69 9.90 -6.61
C THR A 15 -16.95 9.27 -7.24
N MET A 16 -16.81 8.65 -8.39
CA MET A 16 -17.92 7.94 -9.06
C MET A 16 -18.43 6.79 -8.20
N ALA A 17 -17.52 6.01 -7.59
CA ALA A 17 -17.90 4.90 -6.70
C ALA A 17 -18.73 5.38 -5.49
N ILE A 18 -18.36 6.51 -4.88
CA ILE A 18 -19.11 7.13 -3.80
C ILE A 18 -20.53 7.50 -4.26
N GLU A 19 -20.67 8.14 -5.43
CA GLU A 19 -21.98 8.56 -5.95
C GLU A 19 -22.84 7.37 -6.34
N LEU A 20 -22.28 6.32 -6.96
CA LEU A 20 -23.02 5.09 -7.29
C LEU A 20 -23.56 4.41 -6.02
N CYS A 21 -22.77 4.30 -4.97
CA CYS A 21 -23.24 3.76 -3.69
C CYS A 21 -24.27 4.66 -3.00
N ARG A 22 -24.24 5.98 -3.25
CA ARG A 22 -25.26 6.89 -2.74
C ARG A 22 -26.59 6.71 -3.47
N TRP A 23 -26.55 6.38 -4.76
CA TRP A 23 -27.78 6.12 -5.57
C TRP A 23 -28.36 4.74 -5.29
N ASP A 24 -27.51 3.76 -5.00
CA ASP A 24 -27.94 2.40 -4.61
C ASP A 24 -27.27 2.00 -3.27
N PRO A 25 -28.02 2.10 -2.15
CA PRO A 25 -27.49 1.74 -0.83
C PRO A 25 -27.15 0.26 -0.65
N GLU A 26 -27.62 -0.62 -1.53
CA GLU A 26 -27.28 -2.05 -1.51
C GLU A 26 -25.97 -2.35 -2.21
N LEU A 27 -25.43 -1.40 -2.97
CA LEU A 27 -24.20 -1.57 -3.71
C LEU A 27 -22.98 -1.56 -2.77
N SER A 28 -22.02 -2.45 -3.04
CA SER A 28 -20.71 -2.49 -2.39
C SER A 28 -19.62 -2.27 -3.43
N ILE A 29 -18.78 -1.27 -3.24
CA ILE A 29 -17.63 -1.00 -4.12
C ILE A 29 -16.37 -0.90 -3.27
N THR A 30 -15.36 -1.67 -3.65
CA THR A 30 -14.05 -1.67 -2.97
C THR A 30 -13.01 -1.01 -3.86
N GLY A 31 -12.39 0.07 -3.39
CA GLY A 31 -11.22 0.69 -4.01
C GLY A 31 -9.93 0.11 -3.42
N LEU A 32 -9.15 -0.65 -4.18
CA LEU A 32 -7.86 -1.17 -3.75
C LEU A 32 -6.73 -0.29 -4.28
N ARG A 33 -6.12 0.50 -3.39
CA ARG A 33 -4.97 1.35 -3.70
C ARG A 33 -3.69 0.53 -3.52
N PHE A 34 -3.30 -0.18 -4.58
CA PHE A 34 -2.09 -0.98 -4.56
C PHE A 34 -0.83 -0.13 -4.49
N SER A 35 0.10 -0.53 -3.64
CA SER A 35 1.50 -0.14 -3.78
C SER A 35 2.10 -0.82 -5.02
N ASN A 36 3.39 -0.62 -5.32
CA ASN A 36 4.00 -1.28 -6.47
C ASN A 36 3.89 -2.80 -6.35
N VAL A 37 3.18 -3.40 -7.30
CA VAL A 37 3.06 -4.85 -7.39
C VAL A 37 4.37 -5.42 -7.90
N MET A 38 4.93 -6.36 -7.16
CA MET A 38 6.22 -6.99 -7.38
C MET A 38 6.08 -8.51 -7.29
N ASP A 39 6.96 -9.22 -7.97
CA ASP A 39 7.10 -10.66 -7.82
C ASP A 39 8.49 -11.04 -7.24
N VAL A 40 8.74 -12.33 -7.10
CA VAL A 40 9.99 -12.83 -6.49
C VAL A 40 11.22 -12.44 -7.30
N GLU A 41 11.10 -12.29 -8.62
CA GLU A 41 12.24 -11.89 -9.47
C GLU A 41 12.62 -10.42 -9.24
N ASP A 42 11.65 -9.56 -8.94
CA ASP A 42 11.89 -8.14 -8.62
C ASP A 42 12.69 -7.96 -7.33
N TYR A 43 12.60 -8.89 -6.39
CA TYR A 43 13.29 -8.81 -5.10
C TYR A 43 14.80 -8.71 -5.21
N LYS A 44 15.38 -9.26 -6.28
CA LYS A 44 16.82 -9.17 -6.57
C LYS A 44 17.32 -7.74 -6.70
N ALA A 45 16.44 -6.80 -7.08
CA ALA A 45 16.78 -5.39 -7.20
C ALA A 45 16.70 -4.62 -5.87
N PHE A 46 16.01 -5.13 -4.85
CA PHE A 46 15.72 -4.39 -3.62
C PHE A 46 16.97 -3.91 -2.87
N PRO A 47 18.03 -4.72 -2.68
CA PRO A 47 19.24 -4.25 -2.01
C PRO A 47 19.89 -3.03 -2.70
N SER A 48 19.69 -2.86 -4.01
CA SER A 48 20.24 -1.72 -4.75
C SER A 48 19.55 -0.38 -4.41
N PHE A 49 18.35 -0.42 -3.85
CA PHE A 49 17.60 0.80 -3.52
C PHE A 49 18.19 1.54 -2.30
N ASP A 50 18.95 0.85 -1.45
CA ASP A 50 19.61 1.46 -0.29
C ASP A 50 20.68 2.50 -0.69
N ALA A 51 21.24 2.40 -1.89
CA ALA A 51 22.24 3.33 -2.41
C ALA A 51 21.66 4.74 -2.65
N ASP A 52 20.36 4.83 -2.97
CA ASP A 52 19.69 6.12 -3.17
C ASP A 52 18.19 6.00 -2.76
N PRO A 53 17.88 6.21 -1.48
CA PRO A 53 16.51 6.07 -0.99
C PRO A 53 15.54 7.11 -1.57
N ARG A 54 16.06 8.22 -2.17
CA ARG A 54 15.21 9.25 -2.78
C ARG A 54 14.48 8.76 -4.02
N LYS A 55 15.00 7.75 -4.71
CA LYS A 55 14.36 7.17 -5.91
C LYS A 55 12.98 6.57 -5.61
N ARG A 56 12.78 6.05 -4.39
CA ARG A 56 11.51 5.41 -3.99
C ARG A 56 10.78 6.14 -2.87
N LYS A 57 11.14 7.39 -2.58
CA LYS A 57 10.48 8.19 -1.53
C LYS A 57 9.00 8.45 -1.78
N TRP A 58 8.58 8.47 -3.05
CA TRP A 58 7.22 8.83 -3.48
C TRP A 58 6.15 7.84 -2.98
N ASN A 59 6.51 6.57 -2.72
CA ASN A 59 5.62 5.55 -2.15
C ASN A 59 6.09 5.08 -0.76
N LEU A 60 6.91 5.88 -0.07
CA LEU A 60 7.46 5.56 1.26
C LEU A 60 8.12 4.17 1.29
N TRP A 61 8.82 3.82 0.20
CA TRP A 61 9.51 2.53 0.02
C TRP A 61 8.60 1.30 0.11
N GLY A 62 7.28 1.50 -0.06
CA GLY A 62 6.30 0.42 -0.02
C GLY A 62 6.33 -0.44 -1.29
N TYR A 63 5.85 -1.67 -1.17
CA TYR A 63 5.58 -2.60 -2.26
C TYR A 63 4.42 -3.52 -1.86
N ILE A 64 3.98 -4.36 -2.78
CA ILE A 64 3.06 -5.47 -2.53
C ILE A 64 3.51 -6.68 -3.35
N ASP A 65 3.67 -7.84 -2.70
CA ASP A 65 3.85 -9.11 -3.42
C ASP A 65 2.58 -9.44 -4.19
N ALA A 66 2.72 -9.86 -5.44
CA ALA A 66 1.58 -10.14 -6.32
C ALA A 66 0.62 -11.19 -5.72
N ARG A 67 1.12 -12.15 -4.94
CA ARG A 67 0.31 -13.19 -4.26
C ARG A 67 -0.52 -12.59 -3.13
N ASP A 68 0.05 -11.66 -2.35
CA ASP A 68 -0.67 -10.92 -1.31
C ASP A 68 -1.63 -9.89 -1.92
N GLY A 69 -1.28 -9.34 -3.08
CA GLY A 69 -2.20 -8.54 -3.90
C GLY A 69 -3.44 -9.34 -4.32
N ALA A 70 -3.25 -10.58 -4.79
CA ALA A 70 -4.34 -11.50 -5.13
C ALA A 70 -5.19 -11.86 -3.89
N GLN A 71 -4.55 -12.05 -2.73
CA GLN A 71 -5.26 -12.23 -1.46
C GLN A 71 -6.17 -11.04 -1.16
N ALA A 72 -5.66 -9.81 -1.32
CA ALA A 72 -6.44 -8.59 -1.07
C ALA A 72 -7.66 -8.48 -2.00
N VAL A 73 -7.51 -8.80 -3.29
CA VAL A 73 -8.63 -8.84 -4.25
C VAL A 73 -9.68 -9.85 -3.82
N ARG A 74 -9.27 -11.07 -3.50
CA ARG A 74 -10.19 -12.12 -3.04
C ARG A 74 -10.94 -11.68 -1.78
N LYS A 75 -10.23 -11.18 -0.78
CA LYS A 75 -10.81 -10.71 0.48
C LYS A 75 -11.77 -9.53 0.28
N ALA A 76 -11.48 -8.65 -0.68
CA ALA A 76 -12.38 -7.56 -1.04
C ALA A 76 -13.70 -8.04 -1.66
N ILE A 77 -13.66 -9.12 -2.47
CA ILE A 77 -14.87 -9.73 -3.05
C ILE A 77 -15.70 -10.46 -1.98
N GLU A 78 -15.03 -11.07 -1.00
CA GLU A 78 -15.66 -11.82 0.09
C GLU A 78 -16.16 -10.92 1.23
N ALA A 79 -15.77 -9.64 1.26
CA ALA A 79 -16.10 -8.72 2.35
C ALA A 79 -17.58 -8.34 2.36
N ASP A 80 -18.18 -8.35 3.56
CA ASP A 80 -19.57 -7.99 3.77
C ASP A 80 -19.68 -6.56 4.34
N PHE A 81 -19.81 -5.57 3.45
CA PHE A 81 -20.13 -4.19 3.78
C PHE A 81 -20.95 -3.54 2.67
N LYS A 82 -21.58 -2.42 2.95
CA LYS A 82 -22.31 -1.61 1.97
C LYS A 82 -21.61 -0.27 1.79
N GLY A 83 -21.77 0.31 0.59
CA GLY A 83 -21.17 1.58 0.24
C GLY A 83 -19.78 1.45 -0.36
N PHE A 84 -19.06 2.57 -0.42
CA PHE A 84 -17.70 2.64 -0.95
C PHE A 84 -16.66 2.66 0.16
N GLU A 85 -15.68 1.75 0.07
CA GLU A 85 -14.54 1.71 0.96
C GLU A 85 -13.21 1.62 0.18
N ALA A 86 -12.27 2.53 0.48
CA ALA A 86 -10.94 2.51 -0.11
C ALA A 86 -9.90 1.97 0.88
N PHE A 87 -9.01 1.10 0.39
CA PHE A 87 -7.99 0.42 1.19
C PHE A 87 -6.60 0.60 0.57
N ILE A 88 -5.61 0.93 1.38
CA ILE A 88 -4.21 0.83 0.99
C ILE A 88 -3.79 -0.64 1.10
N ILE A 89 -3.25 -1.18 0.01
CA ILE A 89 -2.75 -2.56 -0.08
C ILE A 89 -1.25 -2.53 -0.32
N ALA A 90 -0.51 -2.93 0.70
CA ALA A 90 0.94 -3.00 0.70
C ALA A 90 1.41 -4.18 1.55
N ASN A 91 2.66 -4.58 1.40
CA ASN A 91 3.29 -5.55 2.30
C ASN A 91 3.46 -4.96 3.71
N ALA A 92 3.76 -5.85 4.66
CA ALA A 92 4.00 -5.47 6.05
C ALA A 92 5.35 -4.77 6.27
N ASP A 93 6.25 -4.84 5.29
CA ASP A 93 7.60 -4.26 5.33
C ASP A 93 7.89 -3.36 4.12
N THR A 94 9.07 -2.76 4.09
CA THR A 94 9.54 -1.92 2.99
C THR A 94 10.55 -2.67 2.11
N VAL A 95 10.81 -2.14 0.89
CA VAL A 95 11.86 -2.66 -0.01
C VAL A 95 13.28 -2.36 0.46
N MET A 96 13.44 -1.61 1.57
CA MET A 96 14.73 -1.16 2.06
C MET A 96 15.29 -2.11 3.12
N SER A 97 16.60 -2.36 3.11
CA SER A 97 17.27 -3.08 4.20
C SER A 97 17.56 -2.18 5.39
N ARG A 98 17.65 -0.87 5.17
CA ARG A 98 17.90 0.17 6.17
C ARG A 98 16.68 0.40 7.07
N ALA A 99 16.95 0.82 8.30
CA ALA A 99 15.88 1.16 9.24
C ALA A 99 15.10 2.41 8.82
N ASN A 100 13.79 2.40 9.04
CA ASN A 100 12.89 3.53 8.75
C ASN A 100 13.36 4.84 9.39
N SER A 101 13.88 4.81 10.61
CA SER A 101 14.42 6.00 11.30
C SER A 101 15.55 6.65 10.51
N SER A 102 16.48 5.85 9.96
CA SER A 102 17.58 6.35 9.12
C SER A 102 17.07 6.94 7.80
N LEU A 103 16.13 6.24 7.14
CA LEU A 103 15.53 6.68 5.88
C LEU A 103 14.74 7.98 6.06
N MET A 104 13.94 8.08 7.11
CA MET A 104 13.15 9.28 7.41
C MET A 104 14.05 10.48 7.74
N ALA A 105 15.09 10.30 8.55
CA ALA A 105 16.03 11.37 8.87
C ALA A 105 16.75 11.92 7.62
N GLU A 106 17.11 11.04 6.67
CA GLU A 106 17.81 11.42 5.44
C GLU A 106 16.90 12.06 4.40
N VAL A 107 15.69 11.52 4.20
CA VAL A 107 14.83 11.86 3.06
C VAL A 107 13.74 12.85 3.43
N PHE A 108 13.25 12.78 4.67
CA PHE A 108 12.19 13.62 5.21
C PHE A 108 12.59 14.25 6.56
N PRO A 109 13.66 15.06 6.60
CA PRO A 109 14.12 15.65 7.85
C PRO A 109 13.02 16.48 8.53
N GLY A 110 12.84 16.30 9.82
CA GLY A 110 11.82 17.00 10.60
C GLY A 110 10.42 16.40 10.53
N VAL A 111 10.21 15.31 9.79
CA VAL A 111 8.93 14.59 9.81
C VAL A 111 8.97 13.51 10.90
N GLU A 112 8.08 13.64 11.88
CA GLU A 112 7.95 12.66 12.95
C GLU A 112 7.20 11.41 12.46
N THR A 113 7.70 10.25 12.86
CA THR A 113 6.99 8.98 12.66
C THR A 113 6.01 8.72 13.80
N ARG A 114 4.92 8.02 13.52
CA ARG A 114 3.96 7.65 14.56
C ARG A 114 4.62 6.73 15.61
N PRO A 115 4.24 6.85 16.89
CA PRO A 115 4.67 5.90 17.91
C PRO A 115 4.38 4.45 17.52
N GLY A 116 5.32 3.54 17.79
CA GLY A 116 5.18 2.14 17.43
C GLY A 116 5.54 1.79 15.99
N THR A 117 6.01 2.74 15.16
CA THR A 117 6.52 2.45 13.82
C THR A 117 7.69 1.47 13.91
N SER A 118 7.56 0.31 13.28
CA SER A 118 8.59 -0.73 13.24
C SER A 118 9.84 -0.24 12.50
N ALA A 119 11.00 -0.77 12.86
CA ALA A 119 12.27 -0.40 12.22
C ALA A 119 12.28 -0.65 10.71
N THR A 120 11.63 -1.70 10.23
CA THR A 120 11.57 -2.07 8.81
C THR A 120 10.15 -2.27 8.30
N GLY A 121 9.14 -2.01 9.13
CA GLY A 121 7.74 -2.14 8.75
C GLY A 121 7.31 -1.11 7.73
N THR A 122 6.25 -1.42 7.00
CA THR A 122 5.67 -0.48 6.03
C THR A 122 5.29 0.85 6.69
N LEU A 123 5.55 1.94 6.00
CA LEU A 123 5.08 3.29 6.39
C LEU A 123 3.70 3.62 5.78
N LEU A 124 3.16 2.71 4.96
CA LEU A 124 1.80 2.78 4.43
C LEU A 124 0.86 2.06 5.40
N SER A 125 -0.18 2.76 5.89
CA SER A 125 -1.11 2.13 6.83
C SER A 125 -2.02 1.12 6.14
N ILE A 126 -1.81 -0.18 6.43
CA ILE A 126 -2.65 -1.29 5.97
C ILE A 126 -3.66 -1.75 7.04
N GLU A 127 -3.74 -1.05 8.15
CA GLU A 127 -4.57 -1.45 9.30
C GLU A 127 -6.08 -1.48 8.99
N LYS A 128 -6.55 -0.59 8.10
CA LYS A 128 -7.94 -0.63 7.65
C LYS A 128 -8.23 -1.90 6.84
N ALA A 129 -7.33 -2.28 5.93
CA ALA A 129 -7.45 -3.51 5.15
C ALA A 129 -7.41 -4.75 6.04
N LYS A 130 -6.51 -4.80 7.02
CA LYS A 130 -6.48 -5.89 8.02
C LYS A 130 -7.80 -6.02 8.79
N ARG A 131 -8.32 -4.90 9.29
CA ARG A 131 -9.54 -4.91 10.11
C ARG A 131 -10.80 -5.27 9.32
N MET A 132 -10.97 -4.70 8.12
CA MET A 132 -12.23 -4.79 7.38
C MET A 132 -12.24 -5.90 6.34
N LEU A 133 -11.08 -6.25 5.78
CA LEU A 133 -10.95 -7.29 4.76
C LEU A 133 -10.30 -8.57 5.31
N ASP A 134 -9.86 -8.60 6.57
CA ASP A 134 -9.01 -9.67 7.08
C ASP A 134 -7.75 -9.88 6.19
N TYR A 135 -7.24 -8.76 5.63
CA TYR A 135 -6.03 -8.75 4.82
C TYR A 135 -4.81 -9.05 5.68
N ASN A 136 -4.01 -10.03 5.29
CA ASN A 136 -2.83 -10.43 6.05
C ASN A 136 -1.70 -10.80 5.08
N PRO A 137 -0.81 -9.87 4.69
CA PRO A 137 0.30 -10.16 3.78
C PRO A 137 1.26 -11.18 4.39
N GLN A 138 1.58 -12.24 3.64
CA GLN A 138 2.37 -13.39 4.09
C GLN A 138 3.76 -13.45 3.46
N HIS A 139 3.96 -12.74 2.35
CA HIS A 139 5.17 -12.84 1.55
C HIS A 139 6.07 -11.63 1.77
N SER A 140 7.28 -11.85 2.27
CA SER A 140 8.30 -10.80 2.40
C SER A 140 9.50 -11.13 1.53
N TRP A 141 10.03 -10.13 0.84
CA TRP A 141 11.27 -10.25 0.09
C TRP A 141 12.44 -10.68 0.97
N ARG A 142 12.39 -10.36 2.27
CA ARG A 142 13.43 -10.72 3.25
C ARG A 142 13.59 -12.22 3.46
N ASN A 143 12.61 -13.01 3.02
CA ASN A 143 12.68 -14.47 3.05
C ASN A 143 13.36 -15.05 1.80
N HIS A 144 13.77 -14.20 0.85
CA HIS A 144 14.34 -14.60 -0.45
C HIS A 144 15.77 -14.08 -0.68
N VAL A 145 16.35 -13.36 0.25
CA VAL A 145 17.71 -12.79 0.20
C VAL A 145 18.51 -13.20 1.43
#